data_343fb2515e1d502a89c8f00b8d1978d1
#
_entry.id   343fb2515e1d502a89c8f00b8d1978d1
#
_cell.length_a   1.000
_cell.length_b   1.000
_cell.length_c   1.000
_cell.angle_alpha   90.00
_cell.angle_beta   90.00
_cell.angle_gamma   90.00
#
_symmetry.space_group_name_H-M   'P 1'
#
loop_
_entity.id
_entity.type
_entity.pdbx_description
1 polymer ?
#
loop_
_entity_poly.entity_id
_entity_poly.type
_entity_poly.pdbx_seq_one_letter_code
_entity_poly.pdbx_strand_id
1 'polypeptide(L)'
;SYLYAPKEDVLHRFDWRRPYPEDWCADFAAFCVAARAKQIRILAGIAPGLDFAFDDDKDDTVALRAKAEQLAKAGADGLVLMFDDISADLSVFGRAGISEGQAHARLATWLQEETGCPVFLVPRLYADEVEGDHLAYASDLNQNMAEDIRVFTCGVTIVAEKISLPDKAGILAAKLRQPLIIWDNLYCNDYCPRRLFTGEWTGRKEADPILLNGTGMLETDKLLLGLMAGKDRKVLFAKAGVPAAFAHVEYCLWHPFFSDQPRAAAQPDLQG
;
A
#
# COMPACT_ATOMS: atom_id res chain seq x y z
N SER A 1 3.87 6.05 -10.66
CA SER A 1 4.03 6.73 -9.35
C SER A 1 4.85 5.84 -8.42
N TYR A 2 5.43 6.44 -7.40
CA TYR A 2 6.08 5.76 -6.28
C TYR A 2 5.45 6.28 -4.99
N LEU A 3 5.13 5.38 -4.06
CA LEU A 3 4.64 5.73 -2.73
C LEU A 3 5.75 5.54 -1.70
N TYR A 4 6.13 6.62 -1.03
CA TYR A 4 6.99 6.58 0.16
C TYR A 4 6.13 6.35 1.40
N ALA A 5 6.14 5.15 1.95
CA ALA A 5 5.38 4.79 3.14
C ALA A 5 6.05 3.63 3.91
N PRO A 6 7.33 3.75 4.32
CA PRO A 6 8.03 2.68 5.02
C PRO A 6 7.55 2.59 6.48
N LYS A 7 7.02 1.43 6.88
CA LYS A 7 6.50 1.21 8.25
C LYS A 7 7.59 1.30 9.34
N GLU A 8 8.86 1.11 8.96
CA GLU A 8 10.02 1.26 9.83
C GLU A 8 10.42 2.71 10.10
N ASP A 9 9.94 3.66 9.30
CA ASP A 9 10.14 5.08 9.54
C ASP A 9 9.27 5.53 10.72
N VAL A 10 9.93 5.82 11.83
CA VAL A 10 9.27 6.24 13.07
C VAL A 10 8.41 7.50 12.85
N LEU A 11 8.88 8.43 12.02
CA LEU A 11 8.19 9.70 11.75
C LEU A 11 7.03 9.57 10.76
N HIS A 12 6.93 8.44 10.06
CA HIS A 12 5.79 8.10 9.24
C HIS A 12 4.60 7.60 10.07
N ARG A 13 4.85 6.83 11.15
CA ARG A 13 3.82 6.06 11.84
C ARG A 13 3.79 6.26 13.37
N PHE A 14 4.88 5.99 14.10
CA PHE A 14 4.89 5.96 15.56
C PHE A 14 4.99 7.35 16.18
N ASP A 15 5.74 8.23 15.58
CA ASP A 15 5.96 9.62 16.01
C ASP A 15 5.56 10.58 14.86
N TRP A 16 4.41 10.29 14.23
CA TRP A 16 3.93 10.99 13.04
C TRP A 16 3.68 12.49 13.26
N ARG A 17 3.45 12.90 14.50
CA ARG A 17 3.26 14.33 14.90
C ARG A 17 4.55 15.13 14.74
N ARG A 18 5.68 14.47 14.91
CA ARG A 18 6.98 15.12 14.83
C ARG A 18 7.37 15.41 13.36
N PRO A 19 7.82 16.64 13.04
CA PRO A 19 8.24 16.95 11.67
C PRO A 19 9.50 16.16 11.28
N TYR A 20 9.68 15.94 9.99
CA TYR A 20 10.93 15.42 9.44
C TYR A 20 12.06 16.44 9.62
N PRO A 21 13.31 16.02 9.87
CA PRO A 21 14.46 16.90 9.90
C PRO A 21 14.71 17.63 8.57
N GLU A 22 15.41 18.77 8.61
CA GLU A 22 15.66 19.58 7.40
C GLU A 22 16.51 18.83 6.36
N ASP A 23 17.51 18.06 6.79
CA ASP A 23 18.36 17.25 5.93
C ASP A 23 17.56 16.15 5.22
N TRP A 24 16.67 15.45 5.95
CA TRP A 24 15.74 14.50 5.36
C TRP A 24 14.84 15.17 4.30
N CYS A 25 14.29 16.35 4.62
CA CYS A 25 13.44 17.10 3.67
C CYS A 25 14.22 17.50 2.41
N ALA A 26 15.50 17.87 2.54
CA ALA A 26 16.34 18.19 1.41
C ALA A 26 16.61 16.98 0.51
N ASP A 27 16.91 15.81 1.12
CA ASP A 27 17.11 14.57 0.38
C ASP A 27 15.82 14.09 -0.30
N PHE A 28 14.68 14.17 0.39
CA PHE A 28 13.38 13.84 -0.19
C PHE A 28 13.02 14.78 -1.35
N ALA A 29 13.31 16.07 -1.24
CA ALA A 29 13.11 17.03 -2.33
C ALA A 29 13.98 16.69 -3.55
N ALA A 30 15.25 16.35 -3.34
CA ALA A 30 16.14 15.92 -4.42
C ALA A 30 15.63 14.62 -5.09
N PHE A 31 15.12 13.69 -4.30
CA PHE A 31 14.48 12.46 -4.81
C PHE A 31 13.25 12.79 -5.66
N CYS A 32 12.37 13.68 -5.20
CA CYS A 32 11.19 14.11 -5.96
C CYS A 32 11.56 14.75 -7.30
N VAL A 33 12.59 15.60 -7.32
CA VAL A 33 13.10 16.21 -8.56
C VAL A 33 13.62 15.14 -9.53
N ALA A 34 14.43 14.19 -9.04
CA ALA A 34 14.98 13.12 -9.87
C ALA A 34 13.88 12.19 -10.42
N ALA A 35 12.85 11.89 -9.62
CA ALA A 35 11.69 11.10 -10.02
C ALA A 35 10.88 11.81 -11.10
N ARG A 36 10.62 13.10 -10.91
CA ARG A 36 9.84 13.92 -11.85
C ARG A 36 10.55 14.06 -13.20
N ALA A 37 11.87 14.13 -13.22
CA ALA A 37 12.66 14.07 -14.47
C ALA A 37 12.48 12.77 -15.26
N LYS A 38 12.00 11.71 -14.58
CA LYS A 38 11.64 10.41 -15.18
C LYS A 38 10.12 10.23 -15.32
N GLN A 39 9.34 11.28 -15.18
CA GLN A 39 7.87 11.27 -15.24
C GLN A 39 7.23 10.36 -14.15
N ILE A 40 7.91 10.17 -13.02
CA ILE A 40 7.41 9.42 -11.87
C ILE A 40 6.90 10.42 -10.83
N ARG A 41 5.63 10.32 -10.47
CA ARG A 41 5.03 11.08 -9.37
C ARG A 41 5.37 10.41 -8.04
N ILE A 42 5.63 11.22 -7.01
CA ILE A 42 5.93 10.75 -5.66
C ILE A 42 4.73 11.05 -4.77
N LEU A 43 4.21 10.01 -4.16
CA LEU A 43 3.20 10.10 -3.10
C LEU A 43 3.90 9.88 -1.76
N ALA A 44 3.48 10.62 -0.72
CA ALA A 44 4.03 10.48 0.62
C ALA A 44 2.94 10.01 1.60
N GLY A 45 3.19 8.91 2.30
CA GLY A 45 2.30 8.36 3.30
C GLY A 45 2.41 9.05 4.65
N ILE A 46 1.30 9.12 5.37
CA ILE A 46 1.21 9.49 6.78
C ILE A 46 0.27 8.49 7.44
N ALA A 47 0.73 7.79 8.48
CA ALA A 47 -0.03 6.73 9.14
C ALA A 47 -0.36 7.08 10.60
N PRO A 48 -1.33 7.97 10.86
CA PRO A 48 -1.66 8.44 12.21
C PRO A 48 -2.55 7.46 13.00
N GLY A 49 -3.01 6.38 12.38
CA GLY A 49 -4.08 5.53 12.88
C GLY A 49 -3.84 4.84 14.22
N LEU A 50 -2.59 4.79 14.71
CA LEU A 50 -2.29 4.15 16.00
C LEU A 50 -2.84 4.93 17.19
N ASP A 51 -2.86 6.26 17.12
CA ASP A 51 -3.14 7.12 18.28
C ASP A 51 -3.78 8.47 17.93
N PHE A 52 -4.33 8.63 16.71
CA PHE A 52 -5.03 9.86 16.33
C PHE A 52 -6.31 10.03 17.16
N ALA A 53 -6.43 11.19 17.81
CA ALA A 53 -7.62 11.53 18.60
C ALA A 53 -8.72 12.09 17.69
N PHE A 54 -9.82 11.32 17.52
CA PHE A 54 -10.98 11.72 16.73
C PHE A 54 -12.02 12.50 17.54
N ASP A 55 -11.79 12.70 18.82
CA ASP A 55 -12.71 13.32 19.78
C ASP A 55 -12.47 14.83 20.00
N ASP A 56 -12.18 15.54 18.91
CA ASP A 56 -12.01 17.01 18.86
C ASP A 56 -10.65 17.53 19.39
N ASP A 57 -9.62 16.70 19.35
CA ASP A 57 -8.26 17.14 19.67
C ASP A 57 -7.65 17.97 18.52
N LYS A 58 -7.73 19.30 18.70
CA LYS A 58 -7.17 20.26 17.74
C LYS A 58 -5.67 20.10 17.53
N ASP A 59 -4.95 19.55 18.49
CA ASP A 59 -3.50 19.39 18.41
C ASP A 59 -3.12 18.34 17.34
N ASP A 60 -3.88 17.24 17.24
CA ASP A 60 -3.63 16.20 16.24
C ASP A 60 -3.93 16.67 14.82
N THR A 61 -5.01 17.41 14.61
CA THR A 61 -5.31 17.99 13.30
C THR A 61 -4.27 19.03 12.89
N VAL A 62 -3.80 19.86 13.83
CA VAL A 62 -2.71 20.83 13.58
C VAL A 62 -1.42 20.10 13.21
N ALA A 63 -1.04 19.05 13.95
CA ALA A 63 0.15 18.26 13.67
C ALA A 63 0.06 17.54 12.31
N LEU A 64 -1.08 16.95 12.00
CA LEU A 64 -1.31 16.26 10.73
C LEU A 64 -1.21 17.22 9.54
N ARG A 65 -1.83 18.40 9.64
CA ARG A 65 -1.71 19.42 8.61
C ARG A 65 -0.26 19.87 8.43
N ALA A 66 0.44 20.17 9.52
CA ALA A 66 1.82 20.62 9.46
C ALA A 66 2.75 19.56 8.80
N LYS A 67 2.57 18.28 9.13
CA LYS A 67 3.29 17.17 8.48
C LYS A 67 2.97 17.09 6.99
N ALA A 68 1.71 17.17 6.62
CA ALA A 68 1.25 17.13 5.24
C ALA A 68 1.80 18.30 4.40
N GLU A 69 1.74 19.53 4.94
CA GLU A 69 2.33 20.72 4.32
C GLU A 69 3.85 20.60 4.15
N GLN A 70 4.54 20.00 5.14
CA GLN A 70 5.98 19.75 5.06
C GLN A 70 6.32 18.81 3.90
N LEU A 71 5.61 17.69 3.76
CA LEU A 71 5.82 16.72 2.69
C LEU A 71 5.47 17.29 1.31
N ALA A 72 4.38 18.04 1.21
CA ALA A 72 4.01 18.74 -0.02
C ALA A 72 5.06 19.79 -0.43
N LYS A 73 5.55 20.59 0.53
CA LYS A 73 6.62 21.57 0.30
C LYS A 73 7.94 20.89 -0.10
N ALA A 74 8.23 19.72 0.44
CA ALA A 74 9.39 18.92 0.06
C ALA A 74 9.23 18.24 -1.33
N GLY A 75 8.08 18.38 -1.99
CA GLY A 75 7.89 18.01 -3.38
C GLY A 75 7.02 16.76 -3.62
N ALA A 76 6.31 16.25 -2.62
CA ALA A 76 5.32 15.20 -2.84
C ALA A 76 4.21 15.68 -3.80
N ASP A 77 3.83 14.86 -4.76
CA ASP A 77 2.76 15.14 -5.74
C ASP A 77 1.37 14.73 -5.21
N GLY A 78 1.29 14.14 -4.03
CA GLY A 78 0.08 13.77 -3.32
C GLY A 78 0.40 13.11 -1.98
N LEU A 79 -0.61 13.05 -1.11
CA LEU A 79 -0.54 12.52 0.23
C LEU A 79 -1.34 11.23 0.33
N VAL A 80 -0.88 10.27 1.11
CA VAL A 80 -1.62 9.03 1.38
C VAL A 80 -1.87 8.94 2.86
N LEU A 81 -3.13 9.08 3.28
CA LEU A 81 -3.55 8.91 4.65
C LEU A 81 -3.79 7.42 4.91
N MET A 82 -3.09 6.84 5.89
CA MET A 82 -3.02 5.39 6.06
C MET A 82 -3.54 4.97 7.44
N PHE A 83 -4.48 4.01 7.43
CA PHE A 83 -5.08 3.40 8.62
C PHE A 83 -4.95 1.87 8.63
N ASP A 84 -4.12 1.32 7.74
CA ASP A 84 -3.87 -0.12 7.69
C ASP A 84 -3.13 -0.63 8.94
N ASP A 85 -3.35 -1.91 9.25
CA ASP A 85 -2.68 -2.64 10.34
C ASP A 85 -2.78 -1.97 11.72
N ILE A 86 -3.94 -1.41 12.02
CA ILE A 86 -4.28 -0.91 13.35
C ILE A 86 -5.32 -1.79 14.04
N SER A 87 -5.41 -1.68 15.37
CA SER A 87 -6.37 -2.44 16.17
C SER A 87 -7.82 -2.20 15.72
N ALA A 88 -8.66 -3.21 15.88
CA ALA A 88 -10.10 -3.11 15.76
C ALA A 88 -10.78 -2.46 17.00
N ASP A 89 -10.02 -1.86 17.91
CA ASP A 89 -10.59 -1.11 19.04
C ASP A 89 -11.23 0.18 18.54
N LEU A 90 -12.54 0.15 18.40
CA LEU A 90 -13.36 1.27 17.92
C LEU A 90 -13.82 2.22 19.05
N SER A 91 -13.29 2.06 20.26
CA SER A 91 -13.72 2.87 21.42
C SER A 91 -13.46 4.37 21.24
N VAL A 92 -12.43 4.75 20.51
CA VAL A 92 -12.10 6.14 20.19
C VAL A 92 -13.20 6.79 19.34
N PHE A 93 -13.75 6.07 18.38
CA PHE A 93 -14.82 6.57 17.53
C PHE A 93 -16.15 6.68 18.29
N GLY A 94 -16.43 5.72 19.19
CA GLY A 94 -17.59 5.78 20.07
C GLY A 94 -17.57 7.01 20.99
N ARG A 95 -16.42 7.41 21.50
CA ARG A 95 -16.28 8.65 22.28
C ARG A 95 -16.53 9.89 21.42
N ALA A 96 -16.09 9.90 20.19
CA ALA A 96 -16.34 10.97 19.24
C ALA A 96 -17.79 10.99 18.69
N GLY A 97 -18.59 9.96 18.97
CA GLY A 97 -19.97 9.85 18.49
C GLY A 97 -20.11 9.68 16.97
N ILE A 98 -19.07 9.14 16.33
CA ILE A 98 -19.02 8.88 14.89
C ILE A 98 -18.56 7.43 14.63
N SER A 99 -18.88 6.91 13.45
CA SER A 99 -18.34 5.61 13.02
C SER A 99 -16.89 5.74 12.52
N GLU A 100 -16.19 4.62 12.46
CA GLU A 100 -14.84 4.55 11.91
C GLU A 100 -14.77 5.06 10.46
N GLY A 101 -15.70 4.61 9.60
CA GLY A 101 -15.75 5.03 8.20
C GLY A 101 -16.00 6.53 8.05
N GLN A 102 -16.88 7.11 8.87
CA GLN A 102 -17.12 8.56 8.90
C GLN A 102 -15.88 9.33 9.34
N ALA A 103 -15.18 8.84 10.36
CA ALA A 103 -13.96 9.49 10.86
C ALA A 103 -12.86 9.53 9.79
N HIS A 104 -12.59 8.40 9.16
CA HIS A 104 -11.56 8.31 8.10
C HIS A 104 -11.93 9.14 6.87
N ALA A 105 -13.21 9.10 6.44
CA ALA A 105 -13.70 9.87 5.31
C ALA A 105 -13.58 11.37 5.52
N ARG A 106 -14.03 11.86 6.68
CA ARG A 106 -13.97 13.28 7.03
C ARG A 106 -12.54 13.77 7.17
N LEU A 107 -11.67 12.98 7.79
CA LEU A 107 -10.26 13.35 7.95
C LEU A 107 -9.54 13.44 6.62
N ALA A 108 -9.79 12.49 5.69
CA ALA A 108 -9.20 12.50 4.35
C ALA A 108 -9.67 13.72 3.54
N THR A 109 -10.99 14.02 3.57
CA THR A 109 -11.57 15.18 2.88
C THR A 109 -11.01 16.48 3.46
N TRP A 110 -11.04 16.61 4.80
CA TRP A 110 -10.50 17.78 5.49
C TRP A 110 -9.01 18.00 5.14
N LEU A 111 -8.18 16.95 5.14
CA LEU A 111 -6.76 17.06 4.82
C LEU A 111 -6.53 17.55 3.38
N GLN A 112 -7.35 17.09 2.43
CA GLN A 112 -7.29 17.55 1.04
C GLN A 112 -7.67 19.03 0.92
N GLU A 113 -8.73 19.45 1.60
CA GLU A 113 -9.20 20.84 1.61
C GLU A 113 -8.17 21.78 2.24
N GLU A 114 -7.61 21.42 3.40
CA GLU A 114 -6.64 22.23 4.13
C GLU A 114 -5.31 22.39 3.40
N THR A 115 -4.84 21.34 2.71
CA THR A 115 -3.52 21.36 2.05
C THR A 115 -3.58 21.72 0.57
N GLY A 116 -4.75 21.58 -0.06
CA GLY A 116 -4.90 21.69 -1.51
C GLY A 116 -4.15 20.59 -2.30
N CYS A 117 -3.59 19.58 -1.62
CA CYS A 117 -2.89 18.47 -2.25
C CYS A 117 -3.84 17.31 -2.52
N PRO A 118 -3.67 16.57 -3.62
CA PRO A 118 -4.42 15.32 -3.80
C PRO A 118 -4.18 14.35 -2.63
N VAL A 119 -5.27 13.88 -2.01
CA VAL A 119 -5.22 12.90 -0.92
C VAL A 119 -5.71 11.55 -1.43
N PHE A 120 -5.09 10.50 -0.94
CA PHE A 120 -5.45 9.11 -1.13
C PHE A 120 -5.70 8.47 0.23
N LEU A 121 -6.53 7.45 0.30
CA LEU A 121 -6.86 6.76 1.54
C LEU A 121 -6.46 5.28 1.46
N VAL A 122 -5.67 4.82 2.44
CA VAL A 122 -5.57 3.40 2.77
C VAL A 122 -6.47 3.15 3.98
N PRO A 123 -7.64 2.51 3.82
CA PRO A 123 -8.56 2.28 4.91
C PRO A 123 -8.06 1.16 5.85
N ARG A 124 -8.58 1.07 7.07
CA ARG A 124 -8.30 -0.09 7.92
C ARG A 124 -8.88 -1.37 7.32
N LEU A 125 -10.08 -1.30 6.77
CA LEU A 125 -10.73 -2.43 6.10
C LEU A 125 -10.30 -2.54 4.63
N TYR A 126 -9.00 -2.65 4.39
CA TYR A 126 -8.40 -2.66 3.05
C TYR A 126 -8.53 -4.00 2.31
N ALA A 127 -8.95 -5.08 3.00
CA ALA A 127 -9.24 -6.39 2.43
C ALA A 127 -10.43 -7.03 3.16
N ASP A 128 -11.23 -7.88 2.48
CA ASP A 128 -12.42 -8.48 3.09
C ASP A 128 -12.10 -9.40 4.27
N GLU A 129 -10.90 -9.96 4.34
CA GLU A 129 -10.45 -10.79 5.47
C GLU A 129 -10.07 -9.97 6.72
N VAL A 130 -9.98 -8.64 6.63
CA VAL A 130 -9.78 -7.78 7.81
C VAL A 130 -11.10 -7.67 8.58
N GLU A 131 -11.05 -7.91 9.89
CA GLU A 131 -12.23 -7.90 10.76
C GLU A 131 -12.91 -6.52 10.79
N GLY A 132 -14.23 -6.50 10.53
CA GLY A 132 -15.07 -5.30 10.61
C GLY A 132 -16.34 -5.37 9.77
N ASP A 133 -17.19 -4.34 9.91
CA ASP A 133 -18.38 -4.19 9.07
C ASP A 133 -18.04 -3.43 7.78
N HIS A 134 -17.64 -4.17 6.76
CA HIS A 134 -17.23 -3.62 5.47
C HIS A 134 -18.35 -2.89 4.74
N LEU A 135 -19.62 -3.29 4.92
CA LEU A 135 -20.74 -2.66 4.26
C LEU A 135 -21.05 -1.29 4.89
N ALA A 136 -21.10 -1.24 6.22
CA ALA A 136 -21.27 0.02 6.93
C ALA A 136 -20.10 0.98 6.64
N TYR A 137 -18.86 0.48 6.67
CA TYR A 137 -17.68 1.26 6.37
C TYR A 137 -17.70 1.85 4.95
N ALA A 138 -18.01 1.06 3.93
CA ALA A 138 -18.14 1.53 2.55
C ALA A 138 -19.25 2.56 2.38
N SER A 139 -20.39 2.38 3.08
CA SER A 139 -21.49 3.34 3.09
C SER A 139 -21.05 4.68 3.67
N ASP A 140 -20.32 4.65 4.77
CA ASP A 140 -19.80 5.85 5.44
C ASP A 140 -18.80 6.61 4.57
N LEU A 141 -17.87 5.90 3.91
CA LEU A 141 -16.95 6.51 2.94
C LEU A 141 -17.75 7.21 1.82
N ASN A 142 -18.73 6.53 1.23
CA ASN A 142 -19.55 7.09 0.15
C ASN A 142 -20.34 8.35 0.55
N GLN A 143 -20.70 8.48 1.82
CA GLN A 143 -21.50 9.59 2.31
C GLN A 143 -20.68 10.79 2.79
N ASN A 144 -19.45 10.56 3.24
CA ASN A 144 -18.68 11.55 3.97
C ASN A 144 -17.34 11.91 3.31
N MET A 145 -16.91 11.23 2.25
CA MET A 145 -15.64 11.46 1.59
C MET A 145 -15.83 12.13 0.23
N ALA A 146 -14.91 13.04 -0.13
CA ALA A 146 -14.88 13.66 -1.45
C ALA A 146 -14.74 12.59 -2.56
N GLU A 147 -15.44 12.80 -3.69
CA GLU A 147 -15.57 11.78 -4.75
C GLU A 147 -14.27 11.52 -5.52
N ASP A 148 -13.33 12.46 -5.51
CA ASP A 148 -12.05 12.37 -6.21
C ASP A 148 -10.92 11.73 -5.37
N ILE A 149 -11.14 11.53 -4.07
CA ILE A 149 -10.20 10.81 -3.20
C ILE A 149 -10.18 9.33 -3.61
N ARG A 150 -8.98 8.85 -3.99
CA ARG A 150 -8.80 7.46 -4.37
C ARG A 150 -8.55 6.59 -3.15
N VAL A 151 -9.13 5.39 -3.16
CA VAL A 151 -9.03 4.44 -2.05
C VAL A 151 -8.22 3.22 -2.46
N PHE A 152 -7.28 2.82 -1.64
CA PHE A 152 -6.53 1.58 -1.83
C PHE A 152 -7.30 0.39 -1.25
N THR A 153 -7.22 -0.75 -1.92
CA THR A 153 -7.75 -2.04 -1.43
C THR A 153 -6.90 -3.19 -1.95
N CYS A 154 -6.69 -4.21 -1.12
CA CYS A 154 -6.12 -5.49 -1.55
C CYS A 154 -7.18 -6.40 -2.20
N GLY A 155 -8.46 -6.07 -2.04
CA GLY A 155 -9.57 -6.91 -2.50
C GLY A 155 -10.03 -7.93 -1.46
N VAL A 156 -10.27 -9.16 -1.89
CA VAL A 156 -10.79 -10.22 -0.99
C VAL A 156 -9.75 -10.64 0.05
N THR A 157 -8.50 -10.81 -0.39
CA THR A 157 -7.39 -11.27 0.48
C THR A 157 -6.23 -10.29 0.45
N ILE A 158 -5.49 -10.18 1.55
CA ILE A 158 -4.31 -9.30 1.68
C ILE A 158 -3.24 -9.69 0.66
N VAL A 159 -2.99 -10.99 0.49
CA VAL A 159 -2.09 -11.52 -0.52
C VAL A 159 -2.89 -12.33 -1.52
N ALA A 160 -3.28 -11.70 -2.62
CA ALA A 160 -4.12 -12.32 -3.63
C ALA A 160 -3.29 -13.08 -4.69
N GLU A 161 -3.60 -14.35 -4.92
CA GLU A 161 -3.04 -15.11 -6.04
C GLU A 161 -3.54 -14.56 -7.39
N LYS A 162 -4.83 -14.20 -7.44
CA LYS A 162 -5.48 -13.58 -8.62
C LYS A 162 -6.35 -12.42 -8.18
N ILE A 163 -6.33 -11.36 -8.94
CA ILE A 163 -7.19 -10.20 -8.75
C ILE A 163 -8.10 -10.08 -9.97
N SER A 164 -9.41 -10.19 -9.76
CA SER A 164 -10.42 -10.04 -10.82
C SER A 164 -11.27 -8.80 -10.52
N LEU A 165 -11.42 -7.92 -11.48
CA LEU A 165 -12.29 -6.75 -11.41
C LEU A 165 -13.54 -6.95 -12.30
N PRO A 166 -14.61 -6.14 -12.08
CA PRO A 166 -14.84 -5.21 -10.97
C PRO A 166 -15.54 -5.88 -9.77
N ASP A 167 -16.29 -6.99 -9.95
CA ASP A 167 -17.21 -7.51 -8.93
C ASP A 167 -16.55 -8.46 -7.92
N LYS A 168 -15.27 -8.79 -8.10
CA LYS A 168 -14.53 -9.78 -7.31
C LYS A 168 -13.32 -9.22 -6.57
N ALA A 169 -13.10 -7.93 -6.66
CA ALA A 169 -12.01 -7.26 -5.94
C ALA A 169 -12.42 -6.87 -4.51
N GLY A 170 -13.37 -7.60 -3.91
CA GLY A 170 -13.82 -7.40 -2.54
C GLY A 170 -14.99 -6.43 -2.38
N ILE A 171 -15.47 -6.32 -1.14
CA ILE A 171 -16.67 -5.53 -0.79
C ILE A 171 -16.45 -4.04 -1.08
N LEU A 172 -15.28 -3.50 -0.75
CA LEU A 172 -14.99 -2.10 -1.04
C LEU A 172 -15.09 -1.82 -2.55
N ALA A 173 -14.47 -2.64 -3.39
CA ALA A 173 -14.53 -2.48 -4.84
C ALA A 173 -15.96 -2.55 -5.39
N ALA A 174 -16.79 -3.42 -4.81
CA ALA A 174 -18.19 -3.58 -5.22
C ALA A 174 -19.11 -2.45 -4.76
N LYS A 175 -18.75 -1.68 -3.73
CA LYS A 175 -19.63 -0.75 -3.03
C LYS A 175 -19.21 0.71 -3.08
N LEU A 176 -17.91 1.00 -3.24
CA LEU A 176 -17.42 2.37 -3.27
C LEU A 176 -17.74 3.08 -4.59
N ARG A 177 -18.06 4.37 -4.49
CA ARG A 177 -18.18 5.27 -5.64
C ARG A 177 -16.85 5.92 -6.00
N GLN A 178 -15.96 6.08 -5.02
CA GLN A 178 -14.64 6.66 -5.18
C GLN A 178 -13.76 5.76 -6.06
N PRO A 179 -12.84 6.35 -6.83
CA PRO A 179 -11.91 5.57 -7.65
C PRO A 179 -11.00 4.70 -6.79
N LEU A 180 -10.80 3.46 -7.19
CA LEU A 180 -9.99 2.49 -6.46
C LEU A 180 -8.59 2.35 -7.06
N ILE A 181 -7.65 1.98 -6.20
CA ILE A 181 -6.31 1.51 -6.57
C ILE A 181 -6.10 0.16 -5.89
N ILE A 182 -5.78 -0.85 -6.67
CA ILE A 182 -5.46 -2.17 -6.11
C ILE A 182 -4.06 -2.11 -5.49
N TRP A 183 -3.95 -2.49 -4.21
CA TRP A 183 -2.69 -2.70 -3.52
C TRP A 183 -2.31 -4.17 -3.62
N ASP A 184 -1.35 -4.48 -4.49
CA ASP A 184 -0.95 -5.86 -4.78
C ASP A 184 0.26 -6.28 -3.92
N ASN A 185 0.03 -7.24 -3.05
CA ASN A 185 1.02 -7.83 -2.15
C ASN A 185 1.67 -9.12 -2.68
N LEU A 186 1.51 -9.44 -3.98
CA LEU A 186 2.04 -10.69 -4.52
C LEU A 186 3.53 -10.88 -4.25
N TYR A 187 4.29 -9.81 -4.39
CA TYR A 187 5.75 -9.84 -4.26
C TYR A 187 6.25 -9.36 -2.89
N CYS A 188 5.40 -8.82 -2.02
CA CYS A 188 5.85 -8.37 -0.72
C CYS A 188 6.26 -9.56 0.17
N ASN A 189 7.15 -9.30 1.12
CA ASN A 189 7.65 -10.30 2.05
C ASN A 189 7.76 -9.79 3.49
N ASP A 190 7.16 -8.66 3.80
CA ASP A 190 7.15 -8.05 5.14
C ASP A 190 6.54 -8.96 6.20
N TYR A 191 5.50 -9.73 5.84
CA TYR A 191 4.90 -10.76 6.69
C TYR A 191 5.75 -12.03 6.85
N CYS A 192 6.74 -12.26 5.97
CA CYS A 192 7.68 -13.39 6.02
C CYS A 192 9.04 -13.01 5.39
N PRO A 193 9.89 -12.20 6.08
CA PRO A 193 11.09 -11.59 5.49
C PRO A 193 12.12 -12.57 4.93
N ARG A 194 12.06 -13.86 5.34
CA ARG A 194 12.96 -14.91 4.84
C ARG A 194 12.45 -15.60 3.58
N ARG A 195 11.29 -15.21 3.09
CA ARG A 195 10.68 -15.79 1.90
C ARG A 195 10.68 -14.78 0.76
N LEU A 196 11.01 -15.26 -0.42
CA LEU A 196 10.92 -14.52 -1.67
C LEU A 196 9.98 -15.29 -2.60
N PHE A 197 9.01 -14.60 -3.18
CA PHE A 197 8.20 -15.12 -4.27
C PHE A 197 8.77 -14.60 -5.60
N THR A 198 9.09 -15.51 -6.51
CA THR A 198 9.65 -15.18 -7.84
C THR A 198 8.78 -15.70 -8.98
N GLY A 199 7.57 -16.16 -8.69
CA GLY A 199 6.61 -16.63 -9.69
C GLY A 199 6.22 -15.54 -10.68
N GLU A 200 5.42 -15.92 -11.67
CA GLU A 200 4.95 -14.99 -12.68
C GLU A 200 3.91 -14.01 -12.11
N TRP A 201 4.03 -12.75 -12.51
CA TRP A 201 3.02 -11.74 -12.20
C TRP A 201 1.83 -11.89 -13.16
N THR A 202 0.91 -12.80 -12.83
CA THR A 202 -0.26 -13.15 -13.63
C THR A 202 -1.57 -12.91 -12.90
N GLY A 203 -2.71 -13.02 -13.59
CA GLY A 203 -4.03 -12.88 -12.96
C GLY A 203 -4.40 -11.45 -12.55
N ARG A 204 -3.74 -10.42 -13.10
CA ARG A 204 -3.90 -9.01 -12.74
C ARG A 204 -4.19 -8.09 -13.93
N LYS A 205 -4.52 -8.65 -15.09
CA LYS A 205 -4.69 -7.88 -16.35
C LYS A 205 -5.76 -6.80 -16.30
N GLU A 206 -6.75 -6.99 -15.43
CA GLU A 206 -7.87 -6.06 -15.29
C GLU A 206 -7.73 -5.14 -14.06
N ALA A 207 -6.66 -5.30 -13.29
CA ALA A 207 -6.38 -4.48 -12.11
C ALA A 207 -5.60 -3.22 -12.52
N ASP A 208 -6.32 -2.18 -12.94
CA ASP A 208 -5.73 -0.88 -13.30
C ASP A 208 -6.64 0.25 -12.76
N PRO A 209 -6.13 1.14 -11.92
CA PRO A 209 -4.73 1.26 -11.49
C PRO A 209 -4.32 0.27 -10.40
N ILE A 210 -3.04 -0.13 -10.40
CA ILE A 210 -2.44 -1.04 -9.43
C ILE A 210 -1.18 -0.43 -8.80
N LEU A 211 -0.98 -0.64 -7.50
CA LEU A 211 0.24 -0.36 -6.77
C LEU A 211 0.85 -1.70 -6.33
N LEU A 212 2.08 -1.95 -6.75
CA LEU A 212 2.84 -3.12 -6.32
C LEU A 212 3.55 -2.83 -4.99
N ASN A 213 3.28 -3.62 -3.97
CA ASN A 213 4.10 -3.66 -2.75
C ASN A 213 5.29 -4.59 -2.99
N GLY A 214 6.50 -4.04 -2.90
CA GLY A 214 7.75 -4.77 -3.12
C GLY A 214 8.31 -5.37 -1.83
N THR A 215 9.60 -5.72 -1.87
CA THR A 215 10.30 -6.29 -0.72
C THR A 215 11.07 -5.25 0.10
N GLY A 216 11.20 -4.02 -0.41
CA GLY A 216 12.07 -2.99 0.16
C GLY A 216 13.57 -3.24 -0.08
N MET A 217 13.92 -4.34 -0.74
CA MET A 217 15.30 -4.69 -1.10
C MET A 217 15.58 -4.32 -2.56
N LEU A 218 16.40 -3.30 -2.80
CA LEU A 218 16.59 -2.67 -4.11
C LEU A 218 16.89 -3.67 -5.24
N GLU A 219 17.83 -4.59 -5.05
CA GLU A 219 18.22 -5.53 -6.12
C GLU A 219 17.16 -6.61 -6.35
N THR A 220 16.47 -7.01 -5.28
CA THR A 220 15.32 -7.91 -5.37
C THR A 220 14.17 -7.26 -6.11
N ASP A 221 13.82 -6.02 -5.76
CA ASP A 221 12.72 -5.30 -6.40
C ASP A 221 13.00 -5.02 -7.88
N LYS A 222 14.25 -4.75 -8.26
CA LYS A 222 14.67 -4.68 -9.68
C LYS A 222 14.41 -5.98 -10.43
N LEU A 223 14.72 -7.13 -9.80
CA LEU A 223 14.43 -8.45 -10.36
C LEU A 223 12.94 -8.65 -10.54
N LEU A 224 12.14 -8.43 -9.48
CA LEU A 224 10.69 -8.62 -9.46
C LEU A 224 9.97 -7.71 -10.47
N LEU A 225 10.34 -6.44 -10.55
CA LEU A 225 9.84 -5.52 -11.57
C LEU A 225 10.22 -5.98 -12.99
N GLY A 226 11.37 -6.60 -13.16
CA GLY A 226 11.77 -7.22 -14.42
C GLY A 226 10.88 -8.41 -14.80
N LEU A 227 10.55 -9.28 -13.84
CA LEU A 227 9.62 -10.40 -14.01
C LEU A 227 8.20 -9.89 -14.35
N MET A 228 7.72 -8.90 -13.61
CA MET A 228 6.43 -8.24 -13.87
C MET A 228 6.36 -7.66 -15.29
N ALA A 229 7.46 -7.10 -15.77
CA ALA A 229 7.56 -6.57 -17.13
C ALA A 229 7.74 -7.66 -18.21
N GLY A 230 7.64 -8.93 -17.86
CA GLY A 230 7.76 -10.06 -18.81
C GLY A 230 9.16 -10.26 -19.38
N LYS A 231 10.21 -9.76 -18.73
CA LYS A 231 11.59 -9.98 -19.18
C LYS A 231 12.01 -11.42 -18.95
N ASP A 232 12.93 -11.90 -19.80
CA ASP A 232 13.45 -13.27 -19.68
C ASP A 232 14.09 -13.51 -18.31
N ARG A 233 13.58 -14.52 -17.61
CA ARG A 233 13.96 -14.88 -16.23
C ARG A 233 15.46 -15.21 -16.11
N LYS A 234 16.00 -16.00 -17.07
CA LYS A 234 17.42 -16.40 -17.05
C LYS A 234 18.33 -15.19 -17.17
N VAL A 235 17.95 -14.26 -18.06
CA VAL A 235 18.70 -13.00 -18.26
C VAL A 235 18.65 -12.14 -17.00
N LEU A 236 17.48 -12.03 -16.36
CA LEU A 236 17.33 -11.25 -15.12
C LEU A 236 18.17 -11.84 -13.99
N PHE A 237 18.11 -13.15 -13.78
CA PHE A 237 18.86 -13.83 -12.73
C PHE A 237 20.37 -13.74 -12.95
N ALA A 238 20.83 -13.95 -14.18
CA ALA A 238 22.24 -13.79 -14.51
C ALA A 238 22.74 -12.36 -14.24
N LYS A 239 21.93 -11.36 -14.62
CA LYS A 239 22.23 -9.94 -14.35
C LYS A 239 22.26 -9.61 -12.87
N ALA A 240 21.41 -10.25 -12.07
CA ALA A 240 21.37 -10.11 -10.61
C ALA A 240 22.49 -10.93 -9.90
N GLY A 241 23.34 -11.62 -10.63
CA GLY A 241 24.41 -12.44 -10.06
C GLY A 241 23.91 -13.73 -9.39
N VAL A 242 22.70 -14.16 -9.70
CA VAL A 242 22.15 -15.41 -9.17
C VAL A 242 22.84 -16.59 -9.84
N PRO A 243 23.39 -17.57 -9.08
CA PRO A 243 24.05 -18.73 -9.66
C PRO A 243 23.14 -19.55 -10.56
N ALA A 244 23.65 -20.07 -11.67
CA ALA A 244 22.86 -20.89 -12.61
C ALA A 244 22.23 -22.12 -11.94
N ALA A 245 22.88 -22.69 -10.93
CA ALA A 245 22.35 -23.82 -10.14
C ALA A 245 21.03 -23.47 -9.40
N PHE A 246 20.75 -22.17 -9.17
CA PHE A 246 19.49 -21.74 -8.55
C PHE A 246 18.26 -22.15 -9.38
N ALA A 247 18.40 -22.28 -10.71
CA ALA A 247 17.32 -22.74 -11.58
C ALA A 247 16.75 -24.12 -11.18
N HIS A 248 17.52 -24.96 -10.47
CA HIS A 248 17.07 -26.26 -10.00
C HIS A 248 16.15 -26.20 -8.77
N VAL A 249 16.15 -25.07 -8.06
CA VAL A 249 15.38 -24.91 -6.80
C VAL A 249 14.42 -23.72 -6.86
N GLU A 250 14.48 -22.87 -7.88
CA GLU A 250 13.66 -21.65 -7.94
C GLU A 250 12.15 -21.92 -7.95
N TYR A 251 11.73 -23.10 -8.42
CA TYR A 251 10.32 -23.49 -8.40
C TYR A 251 9.72 -23.50 -6.98
N CYS A 252 10.55 -23.68 -5.95
CA CYS A 252 10.13 -23.57 -4.55
C CYS A 252 9.68 -22.16 -4.17
N LEU A 253 10.01 -21.16 -5.00
CA LEU A 253 9.69 -19.76 -4.80
C LEU A 253 8.57 -19.25 -5.74
N TRP A 254 7.90 -20.14 -6.46
CA TRP A 254 6.88 -19.76 -7.44
C TRP A 254 5.46 -19.63 -6.87
N HIS A 255 5.25 -20.03 -5.63
CA HIS A 255 3.96 -19.94 -4.99
C HIS A 255 3.99 -18.93 -3.83
N PRO A 256 2.98 -18.07 -3.70
CA PRO A 256 2.81 -17.22 -2.54
C PRO A 256 2.70 -18.06 -1.26
N PHE A 257 3.05 -17.46 -0.13
CA PHE A 257 3.07 -18.18 1.17
C PHE A 257 1.72 -18.81 1.54
N PHE A 258 0.61 -18.17 1.18
CA PHE A 258 -0.76 -18.60 1.49
C PHE A 258 -1.42 -19.40 0.38
N SER A 259 -0.68 -19.82 -0.65
CA SER A 259 -1.25 -20.68 -1.69
C SER A 259 -1.51 -22.08 -1.14
N ASP A 260 -2.77 -22.54 -1.22
CA ASP A 260 -3.19 -23.91 -0.88
C ASP A 260 -2.74 -24.95 -1.92
N GLN A 261 -2.02 -24.54 -2.94
CA GLN A 261 -1.49 -25.43 -3.97
C GLN A 261 -0.50 -26.41 -3.35
N PRO A 262 -0.73 -27.72 -3.47
CA PRO A 262 0.20 -28.70 -2.94
C PRO A 262 1.57 -28.55 -3.60
N ARG A 263 2.61 -28.43 -2.78
CA ARG A 263 4.02 -28.36 -3.22
C ARG A 263 4.46 -29.47 -4.16
N ALA A 264 3.66 -30.56 -4.24
CA ALA A 264 3.94 -31.74 -5.04
C ALA A 264 3.73 -31.57 -6.55
N ALA A 265 2.97 -30.57 -7.00
CA ALA A 265 2.65 -30.41 -8.43
C ALA A 265 3.76 -29.71 -9.26
N ALA A 266 4.81 -29.21 -8.62
CA ALA A 266 5.88 -28.44 -9.26
C ALA A 266 7.28 -29.05 -9.13
N GLN A 267 7.41 -30.30 -8.71
CA GLN A 267 8.70 -30.97 -8.75
C GLN A 267 9.02 -31.36 -10.21
N PRO A 268 10.01 -30.73 -10.87
CA PRO A 268 10.57 -31.35 -12.05
C PRO A 268 11.19 -32.69 -11.64
N ASP A 269 11.01 -33.72 -12.45
CA ASP A 269 11.67 -34.99 -12.29
C ASP A 269 13.19 -34.75 -12.13
N LEU A 270 13.67 -34.89 -10.92
CA LEU A 270 15.11 -34.86 -10.61
C LEU A 270 15.82 -36.16 -11.00
N GLN A 271 15.22 -36.94 -11.89
CA GLN A 271 15.81 -38.12 -12.51
C GLN A 271 16.34 -37.75 -13.89
N GLY A 272 17.56 -37.17 -13.91
CA GLY A 272 18.29 -36.90 -15.12
C GLY A 272 19.75 -36.60 -14.80
#